data_cc544920e044554e2ad8c623afa1ac04
#
_entry.id   cc544920e044554e2ad8c623afa1ac04
#
_cell.length_a   1.000
_cell.length_b   1.000
_cell.length_c   1.000
_cell.angle_alpha   90.00
_cell.angle_beta   90.00
_cell.angle_gamma   90.00
#
_symmetry.space_group_name_H-M   'P 1'
#
loop_
_entity.id
_entity.type
_entity.pdbx_description
1 polymer ?
#
loop_
_entity_poly.entity_id
_entity_poly.type
_entity_poly.pdbx_seq_one_letter_code
_entity_poly.pdbx_strand_id
1 'polypeptide(L)'
;KSLPDKVVAKAFFTSSSSLASSKDSAQNLLDQYVYDGRGKFQYEFIDPNKDPVAAQDAGITNDGTIVLYMGDAKQSVSSNTETEITGALVRLMNPGTHVIYFLTGHGEYPISGSSDQSYTQLANTLTSKNYKVDTLNLLATNQIPQDASVVVIAGPQKPLSDGEVSLLDQYISNGGSVVVMEDPTIDTQFGDAPDPLATDLAQTYGIILGNNVVMDAYGYQAFQNPFFAVGYQYASHAITQQMSTMGTGFQSARSVSADDSMGTDYSKTELILTVDQSWGETDFASIQNNSVKFDDGIDLAGPVPLAVVATGTQNNSRLVVFGDSDFATNAYLGFYGNSDMIINSIDWAAKEENLISLTPKNTVNRTLNQPKAYTMGLILLGSLVVLPGMVLVAGVGSWLGRRRQG
;
A
#
# COMPACT_ATOMS: atom_id res chain seq x y z
N LYS A 1 -5.88 -15.15 1.70
CA LYS A 1 -5.85 -15.25 3.16
C LYS A 1 -7.12 -15.97 3.64
N SER A 2 -7.08 -16.79 4.68
CA SER A 2 -8.29 -17.48 5.17
C SER A 2 -9.14 -16.50 5.99
N LEU A 3 -10.44 -16.44 5.72
CA LEU A 3 -11.38 -15.73 6.56
C LEU A 3 -11.29 -16.24 8.02
N PRO A 4 -11.43 -15.38 9.04
CA PRO A 4 -11.37 -15.81 10.44
C PRO A 4 -12.53 -16.75 10.78
N ASP A 5 -13.72 -16.46 10.27
CA ASP A 5 -14.94 -17.24 10.49
C ASP A 5 -15.73 -17.43 9.18
N LYS A 6 -16.81 -18.19 9.24
CA LYS A 6 -17.69 -18.46 8.11
C LYS A 6 -18.49 -17.22 7.73
N VAL A 7 -18.45 -16.86 6.45
CA VAL A 7 -19.24 -15.78 5.86
C VAL A 7 -20.30 -16.35 4.95
N VAL A 8 -21.53 -15.85 5.05
CA VAL A 8 -22.65 -16.16 4.17
C VAL A 8 -23.10 -14.89 3.47
N ALA A 9 -23.02 -14.86 2.14
CA ALA A 9 -23.53 -13.76 1.34
C ALA A 9 -24.95 -14.10 0.84
N LYS A 10 -25.94 -13.26 1.16
CA LYS A 10 -27.30 -13.33 0.62
C LYS A 10 -27.46 -12.27 -0.45
N ALA A 11 -27.60 -12.69 -1.71
CA ALA A 11 -27.69 -11.81 -2.86
C ALA A 11 -29.17 -11.69 -3.30
N PHE A 12 -29.75 -10.53 -3.10
CA PHE A 12 -31.16 -10.25 -3.35
C PHE A 12 -31.36 -9.72 -4.76
N PHE A 13 -31.82 -10.58 -5.67
CA PHE A 13 -32.06 -10.25 -7.08
C PHE A 13 -33.42 -10.76 -7.52
N THR A 14 -34.24 -9.87 -8.07
CA THR A 14 -35.50 -10.29 -8.69
C THR A 14 -35.25 -11.07 -10.00
N SER A 15 -36.22 -11.90 -10.38
CA SER A 15 -36.16 -12.68 -11.63
C SER A 15 -36.40 -11.82 -12.89
N SER A 16 -36.25 -10.49 -12.82
CA SER A 16 -36.47 -9.60 -13.96
C SER A 16 -35.34 -9.68 -14.98
N SER A 17 -35.69 -9.60 -16.27
CA SER A 17 -34.68 -9.63 -17.36
C SER A 17 -33.76 -8.43 -17.36
N SER A 18 -34.15 -7.30 -16.76
CA SER A 18 -33.31 -6.09 -16.66
C SER A 18 -32.11 -6.24 -15.74
N LEU A 19 -32.15 -7.18 -14.79
CA LEU A 19 -31.05 -7.42 -13.85
C LEU A 19 -30.29 -8.73 -14.12
N ALA A 20 -30.61 -9.44 -15.19
CA ALA A 20 -29.98 -10.73 -15.49
C ALA A 20 -28.44 -10.59 -15.62
N SER A 21 -27.94 -9.59 -16.36
CA SER A 21 -26.50 -9.35 -16.52
C SER A 21 -25.80 -8.92 -15.22
N SER A 22 -26.50 -8.17 -14.36
CA SER A 22 -26.00 -7.78 -13.04
C SER A 22 -25.91 -8.97 -12.10
N LYS A 23 -26.91 -9.85 -12.14
CA LYS A 23 -26.92 -11.10 -11.37
C LYS A 23 -25.81 -12.05 -11.80
N ASP A 24 -25.59 -12.22 -13.11
CA ASP A 24 -24.50 -13.06 -13.64
C ASP A 24 -23.13 -12.50 -13.24
N SER A 25 -22.95 -11.18 -13.27
CA SER A 25 -21.72 -10.52 -12.80
C SER A 25 -21.51 -10.74 -11.31
N ALA A 26 -22.55 -10.59 -10.49
CA ALA A 26 -22.50 -10.87 -9.06
C ALA A 26 -22.15 -12.34 -8.78
N GLN A 27 -22.75 -13.28 -9.52
CA GLN A 27 -22.45 -14.69 -9.39
C GLN A 27 -21.00 -15.01 -9.69
N ASN A 28 -20.47 -14.53 -10.82
CA ASN A 28 -19.07 -14.74 -11.20
C ASN A 28 -18.10 -14.21 -10.13
N LEU A 29 -18.40 -13.07 -9.54
CA LEU A 29 -17.59 -12.50 -8.49
C LEU A 29 -17.70 -13.30 -7.18
N LEU A 30 -18.90 -13.67 -6.76
CA LEU A 30 -19.12 -14.48 -5.55
C LEU A 30 -18.50 -15.88 -5.67
N ASP A 31 -18.47 -16.49 -6.86
CA ASP A 31 -17.77 -17.75 -7.12
C ASP A 31 -16.26 -17.64 -6.86
N GLN A 32 -15.65 -16.49 -7.17
CA GLN A 32 -14.24 -16.23 -6.84
C GLN A 32 -14.04 -16.20 -5.32
N TYR A 33 -14.92 -15.53 -4.57
CA TYR A 33 -14.85 -15.51 -3.10
C TYR A 33 -15.07 -16.90 -2.47
N VAL A 34 -15.93 -17.75 -3.06
CA VAL A 34 -16.07 -19.15 -2.62
C VAL A 34 -14.77 -19.92 -2.81
N TYR A 35 -14.14 -19.76 -3.99
CA TYR A 35 -12.86 -20.41 -4.30
C TYR A 35 -11.74 -19.93 -3.35
N ASP A 36 -11.58 -18.62 -3.19
CA ASP A 36 -10.52 -18.03 -2.36
C ASP A 36 -10.80 -18.20 -0.86
N GLY A 37 -12.05 -18.26 -0.47
CA GLY A 37 -12.50 -18.43 0.92
C GLY A 37 -12.26 -19.82 1.51
N ARG A 38 -11.83 -20.80 0.69
CA ARG A 38 -11.43 -22.15 1.13
C ARG A 38 -12.43 -22.81 2.07
N GLY A 39 -13.73 -22.73 1.72
CA GLY A 39 -14.84 -23.31 2.47
C GLY A 39 -15.40 -22.41 3.58
N LYS A 40 -14.83 -21.23 3.82
CA LYS A 40 -15.36 -20.25 4.78
C LYS A 40 -16.26 -19.19 4.15
N PHE A 41 -16.40 -19.13 2.84
CA PHE A 41 -17.31 -18.23 2.15
C PHE A 41 -18.37 -19.04 1.40
N GLN A 42 -19.63 -18.67 1.58
CA GLN A 42 -20.77 -19.26 0.89
C GLN A 42 -21.73 -18.16 0.46
N TYR A 43 -22.51 -18.39 -0.58
CA TYR A 43 -23.55 -17.45 -0.99
C TYR A 43 -24.82 -18.16 -1.43
N GLU A 44 -25.92 -17.40 -1.40
CA GLU A 44 -27.23 -17.80 -1.96
C GLU A 44 -27.89 -16.61 -2.64
N PHE A 45 -28.61 -16.88 -3.72
CA PHE A 45 -29.49 -15.90 -4.36
C PHE A 45 -30.92 -16.02 -3.84
N ILE A 46 -31.47 -14.90 -3.41
CA ILE A 46 -32.84 -14.79 -2.91
C ILE A 46 -33.61 -13.84 -3.81
N ASP A 47 -34.79 -14.29 -4.31
CA ASP A 47 -35.69 -13.40 -5.01
C ASP A 47 -36.61 -12.71 -3.99
N PRO A 48 -36.47 -11.37 -3.77
CA PRO A 48 -37.23 -10.67 -2.75
C PRO A 48 -38.77 -10.69 -2.99
N ASN A 49 -39.21 -10.96 -4.22
CA ASN A 49 -40.62 -11.12 -4.52
C ASN A 49 -41.18 -12.51 -4.11
N LYS A 50 -40.28 -13.52 -4.06
CA LYS A 50 -40.64 -14.87 -3.64
C LYS A 50 -40.45 -15.09 -2.15
N ASP A 51 -39.47 -14.43 -1.55
CA ASP A 51 -39.22 -14.45 -0.11
C ASP A 51 -39.14 -13.04 0.46
N PRO A 52 -40.25 -12.34 0.64
CA PRO A 52 -40.32 -11.00 1.17
C PRO A 52 -39.93 -10.93 2.65
N VAL A 53 -40.06 -12.04 3.39
CA VAL A 53 -39.65 -12.09 4.81
C VAL A 53 -38.12 -12.00 4.93
N ALA A 54 -37.42 -12.83 4.15
CA ALA A 54 -35.95 -12.78 4.13
C ALA A 54 -35.41 -11.40 3.69
N ALA A 55 -36.08 -10.73 2.74
CA ALA A 55 -35.74 -9.39 2.31
C ALA A 55 -35.97 -8.34 3.41
N GLN A 56 -37.06 -8.44 4.14
CA GLN A 56 -37.40 -7.56 5.25
C GLN A 56 -36.37 -7.72 6.41
N ASP A 57 -36.06 -8.95 6.80
CA ASP A 57 -35.12 -9.29 7.87
C ASP A 57 -33.70 -8.80 7.52
N ALA A 58 -33.33 -8.88 6.25
CA ALA A 58 -32.07 -8.37 5.75
C ALA A 58 -32.04 -6.83 5.69
N GLY A 59 -33.20 -6.16 5.68
CA GLY A 59 -33.34 -4.70 5.54
C GLY A 59 -33.15 -4.24 4.10
N ILE A 60 -33.57 -5.04 3.11
CA ILE A 60 -33.39 -4.72 1.69
C ILE A 60 -34.37 -3.65 1.24
N THR A 61 -33.83 -2.58 0.65
CA THR A 61 -34.60 -1.49 0.04
C THR A 61 -34.45 -1.43 -1.48
N ASN A 62 -33.37 -2.01 -2.02
CA ASN A 62 -33.07 -1.99 -3.45
C ASN A 62 -32.79 -3.41 -3.95
N ASP A 63 -33.25 -3.68 -5.17
CA ASP A 63 -32.91 -4.89 -5.90
C ASP A 63 -31.41 -4.90 -6.30
N GLY A 64 -30.78 -6.06 -6.29
CA GLY A 64 -29.33 -6.19 -6.53
C GLY A 64 -28.46 -5.98 -5.30
N THR A 65 -29.05 -5.84 -4.11
CA THR A 65 -28.30 -5.71 -2.85
C THR A 65 -27.73 -7.06 -2.41
N ILE A 66 -26.49 -7.07 -1.95
CA ILE A 66 -25.86 -8.26 -1.34
C ILE A 66 -25.64 -7.96 0.14
N VAL A 67 -26.04 -8.86 1.03
CA VAL A 67 -25.80 -8.76 2.48
C VAL A 67 -24.89 -9.88 2.91
N LEU A 68 -23.75 -9.50 3.49
CA LEU A 68 -22.75 -10.42 4.04
C LEU A 68 -23.03 -10.60 5.54
N TYR A 69 -23.00 -11.84 6.01
CA TYR A 69 -23.17 -12.22 7.41
C TYR A 69 -21.93 -12.96 7.91
N MET A 70 -21.47 -12.62 9.13
CA MET A 70 -20.44 -13.35 9.86
C MET A 70 -20.87 -13.40 11.34
N GLY A 71 -21.33 -14.56 11.81
CA GLY A 71 -22.05 -14.65 13.09
C GLY A 71 -23.29 -13.76 13.10
N ASP A 72 -23.41 -12.91 14.13
CA ASP A 72 -24.51 -11.94 14.27
C ASP A 72 -24.27 -10.61 13.52
N ALA A 73 -23.05 -10.40 13.03
CA ALA A 73 -22.71 -9.18 12.30
C ALA A 73 -23.19 -9.28 10.84
N LYS A 74 -23.69 -8.14 10.31
CA LYS A 74 -24.06 -8.04 8.89
C LYS A 74 -23.60 -6.74 8.26
N GLN A 75 -23.28 -6.79 6.96
CA GLN A 75 -22.93 -5.64 6.14
C GLN A 75 -23.65 -5.70 4.79
N SER A 76 -24.29 -4.61 4.41
CA SER A 76 -24.98 -4.49 3.12
C SER A 76 -24.07 -3.84 2.09
N VAL A 77 -24.14 -4.35 0.87
CA VAL A 77 -23.40 -3.89 -0.31
C VAL A 77 -24.41 -3.59 -1.41
N SER A 78 -24.42 -2.36 -1.90
CA SER A 78 -25.35 -1.90 -2.95
C SER A 78 -24.80 -2.06 -4.37
N SER A 79 -23.56 -2.47 -4.50
CA SER A 79 -22.86 -2.65 -5.77
C SER A 79 -22.10 -3.97 -5.77
N ASN A 80 -22.21 -4.74 -6.84
CA ASN A 80 -21.54 -6.03 -7.02
C ASN A 80 -20.11 -5.90 -7.56
N THR A 81 -19.31 -4.99 -6.99
CA THR A 81 -17.89 -4.84 -7.30
C THR A 81 -17.01 -5.51 -6.26
N GLU A 82 -15.81 -5.93 -6.67
CA GLU A 82 -14.81 -6.51 -5.76
C GLU A 82 -14.48 -5.55 -4.61
N THR A 83 -14.34 -4.26 -4.90
CA THR A 83 -14.05 -3.21 -3.92
C THR A 83 -15.10 -3.17 -2.81
N GLU A 84 -16.40 -3.17 -3.19
CA GLU A 84 -17.49 -3.08 -2.23
C GLU A 84 -17.65 -4.36 -1.39
N ILE A 85 -17.54 -5.54 -2.02
CA ILE A 85 -17.65 -6.82 -1.30
C ILE A 85 -16.47 -7.02 -0.38
N THR A 86 -15.23 -6.74 -0.83
CA THR A 86 -14.04 -6.81 0.02
C THR A 86 -14.11 -5.81 1.16
N GLY A 87 -14.53 -4.56 0.90
CA GLY A 87 -14.73 -3.55 1.93
C GLY A 87 -15.77 -3.98 2.99
N ALA A 88 -16.86 -4.62 2.57
CA ALA A 88 -17.85 -5.14 3.50
C ALA A 88 -17.31 -6.32 4.34
N LEU A 89 -16.50 -7.20 3.74
CA LEU A 89 -15.80 -8.27 4.47
C LEU A 89 -14.83 -7.70 5.52
N VAL A 90 -14.09 -6.66 5.16
CA VAL A 90 -13.18 -5.97 6.08
C VAL A 90 -13.97 -5.38 7.25
N ARG A 91 -15.09 -4.69 7.00
CA ARG A 91 -15.97 -4.14 8.05
C ARG A 91 -16.56 -5.23 8.95
N LEU A 92 -16.88 -6.40 8.41
CA LEU A 92 -17.34 -7.54 9.22
C LEU A 92 -16.24 -8.08 10.14
N MET A 93 -15.00 -8.13 9.65
CA MET A 93 -13.85 -8.64 10.40
C MET A 93 -13.30 -7.64 11.41
N ASN A 94 -13.55 -6.35 11.18
CA ASN A 94 -13.15 -5.24 12.03
C ASN A 94 -14.37 -4.38 12.42
N PRO A 95 -15.20 -4.84 13.36
CA PRO A 95 -16.43 -4.12 13.76
C PRO A 95 -16.15 -2.91 14.67
N GLY A 96 -14.91 -2.77 15.18
CA GLY A 96 -14.50 -1.63 16.02
C GLY A 96 -14.33 -0.33 15.24
N THR A 97 -14.28 0.79 15.96
CA THR A 97 -13.86 2.07 15.39
C THR A 97 -12.38 2.26 15.74
N HIS A 98 -11.50 2.10 14.77
CA HIS A 98 -10.07 2.34 14.93
C HIS A 98 -9.72 3.67 14.29
N VAL A 99 -9.14 4.58 15.08
CA VAL A 99 -8.78 5.92 14.62
C VAL A 99 -7.29 5.99 14.35
N ILE A 100 -6.93 6.37 13.13
CA ILE A 100 -5.55 6.61 12.71
C ILE A 100 -5.36 8.12 12.66
N TYR A 101 -4.47 8.63 13.50
CA TYR A 101 -4.16 10.05 13.55
C TYR A 101 -2.87 10.35 12.80
N PHE A 102 -2.93 11.20 11.78
CA PHE A 102 -1.75 11.75 11.13
C PHE A 102 -1.30 13.02 11.84
N LEU A 103 -0.03 13.05 12.25
CA LEU A 103 0.57 14.21 12.90
C LEU A 103 0.59 15.40 11.92
N THR A 104 0.42 16.59 12.48
CA THR A 104 0.48 17.86 11.74
C THR A 104 1.09 18.93 12.66
N GLY A 105 1.69 19.94 12.06
CA GLY A 105 2.31 21.07 12.78
C GLY A 105 3.76 21.30 12.41
N HIS A 106 4.40 20.32 11.78
CA HIS A 106 5.82 20.36 11.41
C HIS A 106 6.03 20.42 9.90
N GLY A 107 4.97 20.70 9.12
CA GLY A 107 5.03 20.84 7.67
C GLY A 107 4.78 19.54 6.90
N GLU A 108 4.22 18.54 7.55
CA GLU A 108 3.82 17.26 6.96
C GLU A 108 2.85 17.45 5.81
N TYR A 109 2.87 16.54 4.84
CA TYR A 109 1.93 16.59 3.72
C TYR A 109 0.50 16.26 4.17
N PRO A 110 -0.52 16.89 3.56
CA PRO A 110 -1.91 16.72 3.98
C PRO A 110 -2.48 15.35 3.62
N ILE A 111 -3.44 14.88 4.43
CA ILE A 111 -4.25 13.67 4.16
C ILE A 111 -5.44 13.95 3.24
N SER A 112 -5.55 15.15 2.69
CA SER A 112 -6.65 15.60 1.81
C SER A 112 -6.11 16.48 0.70
N GLY A 113 -6.87 16.59 -0.41
CA GLY A 113 -6.47 17.36 -1.56
C GLY A 113 -6.03 16.49 -2.75
N SER A 114 -5.62 17.12 -3.83
CA SER A 114 -5.26 16.44 -5.10
C SER A 114 -3.78 16.55 -5.45
N SER A 115 -2.95 17.05 -4.54
CA SER A 115 -1.51 17.13 -4.77
C SER A 115 -0.87 15.74 -4.83
N ASP A 116 0.13 15.57 -5.67
CA ASP A 116 0.98 14.38 -5.71
C ASP A 116 1.70 14.16 -4.37
N GLN A 117 2.04 15.22 -3.67
CA GLN A 117 2.67 15.22 -2.34
C GLN A 117 1.65 15.15 -1.19
N SER A 118 0.47 14.56 -1.38
CA SER A 118 -0.50 14.34 -0.31
C SER A 118 -0.69 12.85 -0.03
N TYR A 119 -1.21 12.53 1.16
CA TYR A 119 -1.56 11.15 1.56
C TYR A 119 -3.04 10.84 1.34
N THR A 120 -3.72 11.57 0.44
CA THR A 120 -5.17 11.43 0.22
C THR A 120 -5.58 10.02 -0.20
N GLN A 121 -4.81 9.39 -1.10
CA GLN A 121 -5.12 8.02 -1.55
C GLN A 121 -4.93 7.00 -0.41
N LEU A 122 -3.89 7.16 0.41
CA LEU A 122 -3.67 6.35 1.60
C LEU A 122 -4.83 6.50 2.58
N ALA A 123 -5.22 7.74 2.92
CA ALA A 123 -6.33 8.03 3.82
C ALA A 123 -7.66 7.44 3.31
N ASN A 124 -7.94 7.55 2.01
CA ASN A 124 -9.13 6.95 1.39
C ASN A 124 -9.10 5.42 1.47
N THR A 125 -7.94 4.80 1.25
CA THR A 125 -7.79 3.35 1.35
C THR A 125 -8.01 2.87 2.79
N LEU A 126 -7.43 3.54 3.78
CA LEU A 126 -7.65 3.26 5.20
C LEU A 126 -9.13 3.40 5.57
N THR A 127 -9.79 4.46 5.08
CA THR A 127 -11.23 4.67 5.29
C THR A 127 -12.06 3.52 4.68
N SER A 128 -11.69 3.04 3.50
CA SER A 128 -12.36 1.88 2.88
C SER A 128 -12.18 0.59 3.69
N LYS A 129 -11.12 0.50 4.51
CA LYS A 129 -10.84 -0.58 5.45
C LYS A 129 -11.48 -0.38 6.83
N ASN A 130 -12.40 0.56 6.96
CA ASN A 130 -13.15 0.88 8.18
C ASN A 130 -12.34 1.62 9.27
N TYR A 131 -11.19 2.19 8.93
CA TYR A 131 -10.51 3.13 9.81
C TYR A 131 -11.15 4.50 9.74
N LYS A 132 -11.25 5.18 10.87
CA LYS A 132 -11.44 6.63 10.87
C LYS A 132 -10.04 7.25 10.74
N VAL A 133 -9.86 8.12 9.76
CA VAL A 133 -8.59 8.85 9.56
C VAL A 133 -8.82 10.31 9.95
N ASP A 134 -7.97 10.83 10.81
CA ASP A 134 -8.06 12.20 11.32
C ASP A 134 -6.65 12.81 11.47
N THR A 135 -6.57 14.09 11.78
CA THR A 135 -5.29 14.78 12.03
C THR A 135 -5.10 15.06 13.51
N LEU A 136 -3.84 15.08 13.95
CA LEU A 136 -3.43 15.39 15.31
C LEU A 136 -2.36 16.49 15.29
N ASN A 137 -2.60 17.58 16.01
CA ASN A 137 -1.59 18.62 16.23
C ASN A 137 -1.21 18.65 17.70
N LEU A 138 -0.08 18.03 18.05
CA LEU A 138 0.40 17.94 19.44
C LEU A 138 0.78 19.28 20.03
N LEU A 139 1.27 20.22 19.23
CA LEU A 139 1.56 21.60 19.68
C LEU A 139 0.30 22.30 20.17
N ALA A 140 -0.85 22.01 19.57
CA ALA A 140 -2.11 22.63 19.92
C ALA A 140 -2.86 21.89 21.03
N THR A 141 -2.84 20.55 21.02
CA THR A 141 -3.64 19.71 21.91
C THR A 141 -2.91 19.32 23.19
N ASN A 142 -1.56 19.23 23.13
CA ASN A 142 -0.68 18.76 24.20
C ASN A 142 -1.12 17.39 24.78
N GLN A 143 -1.79 16.57 23.97
CA GLN A 143 -2.22 15.22 24.35
C GLN A 143 -2.54 14.39 23.11
N ILE A 144 -2.37 13.08 23.21
CA ILE A 144 -2.84 12.12 22.21
C ILE A 144 -4.24 11.64 22.61
N PRO A 145 -5.23 11.63 21.68
CA PRO A 145 -6.59 11.18 21.97
C PRO A 145 -6.61 9.72 22.45
N GLN A 146 -7.51 9.42 23.41
CA GLN A 146 -7.62 8.06 23.97
C GLN A 146 -8.14 7.02 22.98
N ASP A 147 -8.82 7.45 21.92
CA ASP A 147 -9.31 6.60 20.84
C ASP A 147 -8.28 6.35 19.73
N ALA A 148 -7.06 6.91 19.87
CA ALA A 148 -5.98 6.69 18.91
C ALA A 148 -5.57 5.21 18.90
N SER A 149 -5.76 4.55 17.77
CA SER A 149 -5.24 3.19 17.54
C SER A 149 -3.81 3.23 17.02
N VAL A 150 -3.50 4.20 16.14
CA VAL A 150 -2.14 4.45 15.63
C VAL A 150 -1.95 5.95 15.45
N VAL A 151 -0.77 6.45 15.81
CA VAL A 151 -0.29 7.78 15.42
C VAL A 151 0.71 7.61 14.28
N VAL A 152 0.51 8.35 13.19
CA VAL A 152 1.36 8.35 12.01
C VAL A 152 2.10 9.67 11.92
N ILE A 153 3.42 9.64 11.94
CA ILE A 153 4.31 10.78 11.71
C ILE A 153 4.84 10.64 10.29
N ALA A 154 4.42 11.51 9.39
CA ALA A 154 4.61 11.32 7.96
C ALA A 154 5.32 12.53 7.32
N GLY A 155 6.63 12.45 7.21
CA GLY A 155 7.47 13.45 6.55
C GLY A 155 7.46 14.81 7.24
N PRO A 156 7.80 14.90 8.55
CA PRO A 156 7.93 16.20 9.21
C PRO A 156 9.03 16.99 8.51
N GLN A 157 8.72 18.24 8.16
CA GLN A 157 9.68 19.15 7.53
C GLN A 157 10.48 19.97 8.57
N LYS A 158 10.07 19.91 9.83
CA LYS A 158 10.72 20.51 10.99
C LYS A 158 10.76 19.51 12.12
N PRO A 159 11.79 19.55 13.00
CA PRO A 159 11.88 18.61 14.10
C PRO A 159 10.69 18.74 15.06
N LEU A 160 10.26 17.62 15.62
CA LEU A 160 9.35 17.60 16.77
C LEU A 160 10.09 18.17 17.99
N SER A 161 9.35 18.78 18.91
CA SER A 161 9.92 19.22 20.19
C SER A 161 10.07 18.06 21.17
N ASP A 162 10.97 18.21 22.16
CA ASP A 162 11.12 17.22 23.25
C ASP A 162 9.81 16.95 24.00
N GLY A 163 8.94 17.96 24.11
CA GLY A 163 7.61 17.81 24.74
C GLY A 163 6.68 16.89 23.94
N GLU A 164 6.71 16.98 22.63
CA GLU A 164 5.90 16.14 21.75
C GLU A 164 6.42 14.70 21.72
N VAL A 165 7.75 14.52 21.67
CA VAL A 165 8.38 13.21 21.79
C VAL A 165 8.01 12.54 23.13
N SER A 166 8.05 13.31 24.25
CA SER A 166 7.62 12.79 25.55
C SER A 166 6.15 12.36 25.60
N LEU A 167 5.25 13.01 24.85
CA LEU A 167 3.87 12.57 24.72
C LEU A 167 3.74 11.27 23.92
N LEU A 168 4.55 11.11 22.86
CA LEU A 168 4.62 9.88 22.10
C LEU A 168 5.14 8.72 22.96
N ASP A 169 6.20 8.95 23.77
CA ASP A 169 6.73 7.96 24.70
C ASP A 169 5.70 7.50 25.72
N GLN A 170 4.97 8.42 26.29
CA GLN A 170 3.87 8.09 27.20
C GLN A 170 2.80 7.23 26.52
N TYR A 171 2.43 7.57 25.29
CA TYR A 171 1.48 6.82 24.50
C TYR A 171 1.97 5.40 24.19
N ILE A 172 3.24 5.27 23.73
CA ILE A 172 3.86 3.98 23.44
C ILE A 172 4.02 3.13 24.71
N SER A 173 4.44 3.74 25.80
CA SER A 173 4.58 3.06 27.11
C SER A 173 3.26 2.50 27.63
N ASN A 174 2.14 3.12 27.28
CA ASN A 174 0.79 2.66 27.57
C ASN A 174 0.25 1.64 26.54
N GLY A 175 1.10 1.12 25.66
CA GLY A 175 0.73 0.12 24.65
C GLY A 175 0.20 0.70 23.33
N GLY A 176 0.36 2.01 23.13
CA GLY A 176 0.06 2.68 21.87
C GLY A 176 1.00 2.26 20.73
N SER A 177 0.62 2.57 19.50
CA SER A 177 1.40 2.20 18.32
C SER A 177 1.68 3.41 17.44
N VAL A 178 2.89 3.48 16.87
CA VAL A 178 3.34 4.61 16.06
C VAL A 178 3.94 4.10 14.75
N VAL A 179 3.60 4.79 13.65
CA VAL A 179 4.27 4.63 12.35
C VAL A 179 5.00 5.92 12.04
N VAL A 180 6.32 5.83 11.86
CA VAL A 180 7.19 6.96 11.52
C VAL A 180 7.67 6.79 10.10
N MET A 181 7.55 7.82 9.31
CA MET A 181 8.12 7.96 7.98
C MET A 181 8.92 9.25 7.98
N GLU A 182 10.24 9.16 7.97
CA GLU A 182 11.11 10.32 8.12
C GLU A 182 12.21 10.35 7.06
N ASP A 183 12.20 11.43 6.30
CA ASP A 183 13.08 11.64 5.16
C ASP A 183 14.53 11.98 5.61
N PRO A 184 15.52 11.83 4.71
CA PRO A 184 16.87 12.33 4.94
C PRO A 184 16.85 13.83 5.28
N THR A 185 17.71 14.27 6.20
CA THR A 185 17.74 15.68 6.64
C THR A 185 17.99 16.67 5.51
N ILE A 186 18.66 16.25 4.44
CA ILE A 186 18.91 17.06 3.24
C ILE A 186 17.61 17.42 2.50
N ASP A 187 16.58 16.60 2.62
CA ASP A 187 15.27 16.78 1.96
C ASP A 187 14.25 17.48 2.87
N THR A 188 14.67 17.87 4.08
CA THR A 188 13.83 18.54 5.07
C THR A 188 14.27 19.98 5.30
N GLN A 189 13.58 20.70 6.17
CA GLN A 189 13.94 22.03 6.65
C GLN A 189 14.57 21.97 8.06
N PHE A 190 15.12 20.81 8.48
CA PHE A 190 15.74 20.64 9.78
C PHE A 190 17.00 21.51 9.92
N GLY A 191 17.80 21.64 8.86
CA GLY A 191 19.09 22.33 8.88
C GLY A 191 20.02 21.67 9.90
N ASP A 192 20.62 22.51 10.77
CA ASP A 192 21.50 22.05 11.87
C ASP A 192 20.71 21.83 13.18
N ALA A 193 19.39 21.90 13.17
CA ALA A 193 18.59 21.70 14.38
C ALA A 193 18.70 20.24 14.86
N PRO A 194 18.74 20.01 16.19
CA PRO A 194 18.66 18.67 16.73
C PRO A 194 17.33 17.99 16.29
N ASP A 195 17.40 16.69 16.17
CA ASP A 195 16.22 15.85 15.90
C ASP A 195 15.92 15.02 17.17
N PRO A 196 15.00 15.48 18.02
CA PRO A 196 14.63 14.77 19.23
C PRO A 196 13.96 13.43 18.95
N LEU A 197 13.16 13.31 17.86
CA LEU A 197 12.50 12.05 17.49
C LEU A 197 13.54 10.99 17.10
N ALA A 198 14.47 11.30 16.20
CA ALA A 198 15.52 10.36 15.83
C ALA A 198 16.43 9.99 17.01
N THR A 199 16.72 10.96 17.90
CA THR A 199 17.49 10.72 19.11
C THR A 199 16.78 9.74 20.05
N ASP A 200 15.50 9.93 20.27
CA ASP A 200 14.70 9.06 21.13
C ASP A 200 14.49 7.67 20.52
N LEU A 201 14.19 7.58 19.21
CA LEU A 201 14.11 6.31 18.49
C LEU A 201 15.38 5.47 18.69
N ALA A 202 16.55 6.11 18.64
CA ALA A 202 17.81 5.42 18.88
C ALA A 202 17.98 5.00 20.34
N GLN A 203 17.81 5.92 21.29
CA GLN A 203 18.13 5.68 22.70
C GLN A 203 17.10 4.80 23.42
N THR A 204 15.81 5.05 23.16
CA THR A 204 14.71 4.38 23.87
C THR A 204 14.30 3.09 23.17
N TYR A 205 14.27 3.07 21.83
CA TYR A 205 13.75 1.94 21.06
C TYR A 205 14.84 1.15 20.32
N GLY A 206 16.09 1.66 20.23
CA GLY A 206 17.18 1.04 19.49
C GLY A 206 16.94 1.02 17.98
N ILE A 207 16.26 2.04 17.46
CA ILE A 207 16.00 2.23 16.03
C ILE A 207 16.80 3.45 15.56
N ILE A 208 17.77 3.22 14.69
CA ILE A 208 18.71 4.26 14.25
C ILE A 208 18.31 4.77 12.88
N LEU A 209 17.95 6.04 12.79
CA LEU A 209 17.80 6.77 11.55
C LEU A 209 19.18 7.29 11.10
N GLY A 210 19.71 6.72 10.01
CA GLY A 210 21.05 7.07 9.51
C GLY A 210 21.09 8.49 8.94
N ASN A 211 22.19 9.21 9.17
CA ASN A 211 22.42 10.51 8.52
C ASN A 211 23.08 10.31 7.15
N ASN A 212 22.33 9.74 6.22
CA ASN A 212 22.77 9.39 4.87
C ASN A 212 21.60 9.43 3.89
N VAL A 213 21.89 9.34 2.61
CA VAL A 213 20.90 9.09 1.53
C VAL A 213 21.25 7.76 0.86
N VAL A 214 20.27 6.91 0.72
CA VAL A 214 20.47 5.58 0.11
C VAL A 214 20.62 5.71 -1.40
N MET A 215 21.76 5.27 -1.90
CA MET A 215 22.09 5.20 -3.31
C MET A 215 21.87 3.76 -3.79
N ASP A 216 21.06 3.58 -4.84
CA ASP A 216 20.71 2.26 -5.34
C ASP A 216 21.14 2.08 -6.80
N ALA A 217 22.05 1.15 -7.04
CA ALA A 217 22.50 0.79 -8.38
C ALA A 217 21.37 0.23 -9.25
N TYR A 218 20.41 -0.49 -8.66
CA TYR A 218 19.23 -0.97 -9.38
C TYR A 218 18.28 0.18 -9.75
N GLY A 219 18.05 1.12 -8.83
CA GLY A 219 17.27 2.32 -9.08
C GLY A 219 17.88 3.17 -10.21
N TYR A 220 19.20 3.31 -10.23
CA TYR A 220 19.89 3.96 -11.35
C TYR A 220 19.69 3.22 -12.68
N GLN A 221 19.83 1.90 -12.67
CA GLN A 221 19.71 1.11 -13.90
C GLN A 221 18.27 1.09 -14.44
N ALA A 222 17.29 0.94 -13.56
CA ALA A 222 15.88 0.76 -13.94
C ALA A 222 15.17 2.11 -14.23
N PHE A 223 15.50 3.17 -13.48
CA PHE A 223 14.77 4.45 -13.49
C PHE A 223 15.64 5.64 -13.86
N GLN A 224 16.95 5.45 -14.08
CA GLN A 224 17.95 6.51 -14.28
C GLN A 224 17.99 7.49 -13.09
N ASN A 225 17.65 7.00 -11.91
CA ASN A 225 17.63 7.75 -10.66
C ASN A 225 18.31 6.95 -9.55
N PRO A 226 19.55 7.28 -9.15
CA PRO A 226 20.27 6.58 -8.10
C PRO A 226 19.66 6.79 -6.70
N PHE A 227 18.85 7.84 -6.52
CA PHE A 227 18.16 8.15 -5.27
C PHE A 227 16.86 7.34 -5.09
N PHE A 228 16.44 6.59 -6.12
CA PHE A 228 15.27 5.74 -6.01
C PHE A 228 15.69 4.35 -5.53
N ALA A 229 15.61 4.15 -4.23
CA ALA A 229 15.94 2.86 -3.63
C ALA A 229 14.80 1.86 -3.77
N VAL A 230 15.13 0.60 -4.07
CA VAL A 230 14.15 -0.48 -4.16
C VAL A 230 14.50 -1.59 -3.19
N GLY A 231 13.61 -1.81 -2.22
CA GLY A 231 13.71 -2.92 -1.29
C GLY A 231 13.14 -4.19 -1.90
N TYR A 232 13.92 -5.27 -1.88
CA TYR A 232 13.54 -6.59 -2.39
C TYR A 232 13.73 -7.70 -1.36
N GLN A 233 14.58 -7.47 -0.36
CA GLN A 233 14.85 -8.45 0.67
C GLN A 233 13.96 -8.15 1.87
N TYR A 234 12.98 -9.02 2.12
CA TYR A 234 12.01 -8.86 3.18
C TYR A 234 12.28 -9.85 4.31
N ALA A 235 12.28 -9.36 5.55
CA ALA A 235 12.24 -10.23 6.72
C ALA A 235 10.93 -11.03 6.76
N SER A 236 10.95 -12.18 7.42
CA SER A 236 9.74 -12.96 7.68
C SER A 236 8.92 -12.28 8.78
N HIS A 237 7.96 -11.46 8.39
CA HIS A 237 7.10 -10.69 9.26
C HIS A 237 5.65 -10.67 8.75
N ALA A 238 4.67 -10.41 9.63
CA ALA A 238 3.26 -10.33 9.23
C ALA A 238 3.04 -9.31 8.10
N ILE A 239 3.71 -8.16 8.16
CA ILE A 239 3.61 -7.08 7.15
C ILE A 239 4.05 -7.57 5.77
N THR A 240 5.10 -8.37 5.70
CA THR A 240 5.80 -8.74 4.45
C THR A 240 5.44 -10.10 3.88
N GLN A 241 4.58 -10.88 4.57
CA GLN A 241 4.25 -12.27 4.21
C GLN A 241 3.86 -12.49 2.74
N GLN A 242 3.26 -11.51 2.08
CA GLN A 242 2.81 -11.63 0.70
C GLN A 242 3.57 -10.72 -0.27
N MET A 243 4.68 -10.14 0.17
CA MET A 243 5.45 -9.17 -0.61
C MET A 243 6.66 -9.77 -1.34
N SER A 244 6.94 -11.05 -1.19
CA SER A 244 8.13 -11.73 -1.72
C SER A 244 8.33 -11.63 -3.24
N THR A 245 7.31 -11.28 -4.00
CA THR A 245 7.37 -11.13 -5.47
C THR A 245 7.26 -9.68 -5.93
N MET A 246 7.17 -8.74 -5.01
CA MET A 246 7.03 -7.30 -5.29
C MET A 246 8.20 -6.54 -4.67
N GLY A 247 8.67 -5.50 -5.33
CA GLY A 247 9.59 -4.55 -4.70
C GLY A 247 8.80 -3.45 -3.97
N THR A 248 9.44 -2.74 -3.04
CA THR A 248 8.94 -1.48 -2.49
C THR A 248 9.90 -0.37 -2.91
N GLY A 249 9.39 0.67 -3.53
CA GLY A 249 10.21 1.78 -4.04
C GLY A 249 10.17 2.98 -3.10
N PHE A 250 11.33 3.53 -2.80
CA PHE A 250 11.52 4.68 -1.91
C PHE A 250 12.24 5.79 -2.67
N GLN A 251 11.71 7.01 -2.56
CA GLN A 251 12.30 8.18 -3.20
C GLN A 251 13.16 8.92 -2.18
N SER A 252 14.49 8.91 -2.39
CA SER A 252 15.42 9.61 -1.49
C SER A 252 15.40 9.13 -0.03
N ALA A 253 15.49 7.82 0.19
CA ALA A 253 15.43 7.24 1.52
C ALA A 253 16.73 7.41 2.31
N ARG A 254 16.63 7.49 3.64
CA ARG A 254 17.74 7.25 4.59
C ARG A 254 17.73 5.82 5.09
N SER A 255 18.86 5.34 5.61
CA SER A 255 18.90 4.04 6.25
C SER A 255 18.16 4.03 7.59
N VAL A 256 17.52 2.91 7.91
CA VAL A 256 16.87 2.66 9.20
C VAL A 256 17.34 1.31 9.71
N SER A 257 18.17 1.29 10.75
CA SER A 257 18.77 0.07 11.28
C SER A 257 18.34 -0.21 12.72
N ALA A 258 18.45 -1.49 13.12
CA ALA A 258 18.20 -1.93 14.48
C ALA A 258 19.49 -2.09 15.27
N ASP A 259 19.54 -1.55 16.49
CA ASP A 259 20.60 -1.77 17.46
C ASP A 259 20.06 -2.56 18.65
N ASP A 260 20.44 -3.83 18.77
CA ASP A 260 19.99 -4.71 19.85
C ASP A 260 20.68 -4.41 21.19
N SER A 261 21.73 -3.61 21.22
CA SER A 261 22.36 -3.16 22.47
C SER A 261 21.58 -2.03 23.15
N MET A 262 20.72 -1.34 22.41
CA MET A 262 19.83 -0.28 22.88
C MET A 262 18.37 -0.73 22.80
N GLY A 263 17.49 -0.10 23.56
CA GLY A 263 16.03 -0.42 23.54
C GLY A 263 15.74 -1.91 23.81
N THR A 264 16.38 -2.48 24.82
CA THR A 264 16.31 -3.93 25.13
C THR A 264 14.92 -4.44 25.50
N ASP A 265 14.00 -3.53 25.84
CA ASP A 265 12.59 -3.84 26.08
C ASP A 265 11.77 -4.01 24.79
N TYR A 266 12.42 -3.87 23.64
CA TYR A 266 11.80 -4.00 22.32
C TYR A 266 12.47 -5.11 21.50
N SER A 267 11.64 -5.98 20.92
CA SER A 267 12.08 -6.93 19.89
C SER A 267 12.03 -6.22 18.53
N LYS A 268 13.15 -6.15 17.84
CA LYS A 268 13.32 -5.39 16.60
C LYS A 268 13.55 -6.31 15.40
N THR A 269 13.15 -5.87 14.22
CA THR A 269 13.41 -6.55 12.96
C THR A 269 13.61 -5.53 11.86
N GLU A 270 14.73 -5.57 11.17
CA GLU A 270 14.91 -4.86 9.90
C GLU A 270 14.01 -5.48 8.86
N LEU A 271 12.98 -4.72 8.46
CA LEU A 271 11.84 -5.26 7.72
C LEU A 271 12.12 -5.45 6.24
N ILE A 272 12.91 -4.52 5.66
CA ILE A 272 13.17 -4.44 4.22
C ILE A 272 14.57 -3.90 3.97
N LEU A 273 15.30 -4.56 3.09
CA LEU A 273 16.65 -4.16 2.69
C LEU A 273 16.73 -3.98 1.17
N THR A 274 17.66 -3.15 0.75
CA THR A 274 18.05 -2.97 -0.65
C THR A 274 18.87 -4.15 -1.19
N VAL A 275 19.37 -4.03 -2.41
CA VAL A 275 20.36 -4.96 -2.99
C VAL A 275 21.77 -4.67 -2.42
N ASP A 276 22.67 -5.66 -2.55
CA ASP A 276 24.04 -5.60 -2.01
C ASP A 276 24.88 -4.44 -2.61
N GLN A 277 24.56 -4.00 -3.83
CA GLN A 277 25.29 -2.93 -4.53
C GLN A 277 24.80 -1.51 -4.17
N SER A 278 23.88 -1.39 -3.22
CA SER A 278 23.45 -0.10 -2.68
C SER A 278 24.38 0.35 -1.57
N TRP A 279 24.32 1.64 -1.22
CA TRP A 279 25.02 2.17 -0.06
C TRP A 279 24.28 3.38 0.51
N GLY A 280 24.58 3.73 1.76
CA GLY A 280 24.10 4.98 2.38
C GLY A 280 25.20 6.04 2.25
N GLU A 281 24.99 7.00 1.36
CA GLU A 281 25.91 8.13 1.08
C GLU A 281 25.87 9.15 2.21
N THR A 282 27.02 9.45 2.78
CA THR A 282 27.15 10.39 3.91
C THR A 282 27.69 11.75 3.50
N ASP A 283 28.31 11.88 2.31
CA ASP A 283 28.79 13.16 1.78
C ASP A 283 27.69 13.89 1.01
N PHE A 284 26.88 14.67 1.71
CA PHE A 284 25.80 15.47 1.10
C PHE A 284 26.33 16.51 0.09
N ALA A 285 27.59 16.92 0.18
CA ALA A 285 28.19 17.83 -0.81
C ALA A 285 28.40 17.10 -2.14
N SER A 286 28.76 15.83 -2.13
CA SER A 286 28.88 15.00 -3.34
C SER A 286 27.53 14.83 -4.02
N ILE A 287 26.44 14.67 -3.24
CA ILE A 287 25.07 14.60 -3.73
C ILE A 287 24.68 15.88 -4.47
N GLN A 288 24.89 17.05 -3.84
CA GLN A 288 24.58 18.35 -4.43
C GLN A 288 25.39 18.64 -5.70
N ASN A 289 26.63 18.16 -5.76
CA ASN A 289 27.51 18.33 -6.91
C ASN A 289 27.37 17.24 -7.98
N ASN A 290 26.43 16.29 -7.80
CA ASN A 290 26.19 15.15 -8.69
C ASN A 290 27.49 14.33 -8.97
N SER A 291 28.31 14.14 -7.92
CA SER A 291 29.61 13.46 -7.97
C SER A 291 29.70 12.30 -6.98
N VAL A 292 28.58 11.65 -6.73
CA VAL A 292 28.38 10.59 -5.73
C VAL A 292 29.24 9.37 -6.05
N LYS A 293 29.91 8.84 -5.02
CA LYS A 293 30.76 7.66 -5.15
C LYS A 293 30.84 6.98 -3.78
N PHE A 294 30.72 5.67 -3.76
CA PHE A 294 30.93 4.88 -2.55
C PHE A 294 32.35 5.04 -2.00
N ASP A 295 32.45 5.44 -0.75
CA ASP A 295 33.70 5.61 -0.02
C ASP A 295 33.82 4.58 1.11
N ASP A 296 34.66 3.56 0.89
CA ASP A 296 34.84 2.43 1.80
C ASP A 296 35.31 2.89 3.21
N GLY A 297 34.61 2.38 4.23
CA GLY A 297 34.88 2.73 5.64
C GLY A 297 34.30 4.09 6.08
N ILE A 298 33.62 4.82 5.20
CA ILE A 298 32.91 6.08 5.50
C ILE A 298 31.41 5.86 5.29
N ASP A 299 31.03 5.38 4.11
CA ASP A 299 29.64 5.13 3.77
C ASP A 299 29.14 3.82 4.33
N LEU A 300 27.82 3.72 4.50
CA LEU A 300 27.16 2.49 4.90
C LEU A 300 27.09 1.55 3.70
N ALA A 301 27.85 0.45 3.74
CA ALA A 301 27.80 -0.55 2.67
C ALA A 301 26.45 -1.30 2.66
N GLY A 302 25.95 -1.65 1.46
CA GLY A 302 24.73 -2.44 1.31
C GLY A 302 24.89 -3.94 1.64
N PRO A 303 23.77 -4.66 1.80
CA PRO A 303 22.39 -4.18 1.63
C PRO A 303 21.99 -3.20 2.74
N VAL A 304 21.33 -2.10 2.38
CA VAL A 304 20.94 -1.04 3.32
C VAL A 304 19.53 -1.29 3.83
N PRO A 305 19.29 -1.29 5.17
CA PRO A 305 17.96 -1.41 5.73
C PRO A 305 17.18 -0.10 5.56
N LEU A 306 15.91 -0.21 5.10
CA LEU A 306 15.05 0.92 4.78
C LEU A 306 13.90 1.07 5.77
N ALA A 307 13.60 0.05 6.55
CA ALA A 307 12.57 0.07 7.58
C ALA A 307 12.86 -0.92 8.70
N VAL A 308 12.47 -0.53 9.91
CA VAL A 308 12.52 -1.36 11.12
C VAL A 308 11.13 -1.42 11.76
N VAL A 309 10.77 -2.60 12.25
CA VAL A 309 9.64 -2.77 13.16
C VAL A 309 10.15 -3.11 14.56
N ALA A 310 9.46 -2.60 15.57
CA ALA A 310 9.72 -2.94 16.96
C ALA A 310 8.43 -3.25 17.71
N THR A 311 8.50 -4.23 18.62
CA THR A 311 7.39 -4.63 19.49
C THR A 311 7.85 -4.57 20.94
N GLY A 312 7.13 -3.81 21.78
CA GLY A 312 7.36 -3.77 23.21
C GLY A 312 7.06 -5.12 23.86
N THR A 313 8.04 -5.69 24.56
CA THR A 313 7.95 -7.02 25.16
C THR A 313 6.98 -7.09 26.33
N GLN A 314 6.71 -5.96 26.99
CA GLN A 314 5.88 -5.85 28.20
C GLN A 314 4.45 -5.39 27.88
N ASN A 315 4.30 -4.42 26.99
CA ASN A 315 3.05 -3.70 26.77
C ASN A 315 2.45 -3.95 25.35
N ASN A 316 3.16 -4.71 24.51
CA ASN A 316 2.76 -5.00 23.13
C ASN A 316 2.50 -3.73 22.30
N SER A 317 3.23 -2.62 22.62
CA SER A 317 3.28 -1.46 21.74
C SER A 317 3.99 -1.81 20.43
N ARG A 318 3.67 -1.12 19.35
CA ARG A 318 4.21 -1.41 18.03
C ARG A 318 4.72 -0.16 17.36
N LEU A 319 5.95 -0.22 16.89
CA LEU A 319 6.57 0.84 16.11
C LEU A 319 6.93 0.30 14.73
N VAL A 320 6.67 1.10 13.70
CA VAL A 320 7.18 0.89 12.34
C VAL A 320 7.87 2.18 11.92
N VAL A 321 9.13 2.09 11.53
CA VAL A 321 9.93 3.25 11.14
C VAL A 321 10.46 3.04 9.73
N PHE A 322 10.19 3.99 8.84
CA PHE A 322 10.68 4.06 7.46
C PHE A 322 11.59 5.25 7.28
N GLY A 323 12.59 5.12 6.44
CA GLY A 323 13.55 6.17 6.09
C GLY A 323 13.13 7.08 4.94
N ASP A 324 11.87 7.05 4.54
CA ASP A 324 11.28 7.86 3.47
C ASP A 324 9.78 8.02 3.73
N SER A 325 9.24 9.18 3.47
CA SER A 325 7.82 9.47 3.58
C SER A 325 7.11 9.54 2.23
N ASP A 326 7.84 9.82 1.17
CA ASP A 326 7.31 10.03 -0.18
C ASP A 326 6.69 8.74 -0.76
N PHE A 327 7.20 7.54 -0.37
CA PHE A 327 6.71 6.26 -0.90
C PHE A 327 5.21 6.04 -0.64
N ALA A 328 4.65 6.68 0.38
CA ALA A 328 3.24 6.59 0.76
C ALA A 328 2.37 7.73 0.19
N THR A 329 2.96 8.71 -0.51
CA THR A 329 2.24 9.83 -1.13
C THR A 329 1.44 9.40 -2.36
N ASN A 330 0.54 10.27 -2.83
CA ASN A 330 -0.22 10.03 -4.05
C ASN A 330 0.67 9.76 -5.28
N ALA A 331 1.89 10.34 -5.32
CA ALA A 331 2.85 10.14 -6.41
C ALA A 331 3.34 8.68 -6.48
N TYR A 332 3.58 8.06 -5.32
CA TYR A 332 4.30 6.78 -5.26
C TYR A 332 3.51 5.63 -4.64
N LEU A 333 2.35 5.88 -4.02
CA LEU A 333 1.54 4.82 -3.37
C LEU A 333 1.17 3.67 -4.32
N GLY A 334 0.90 3.98 -5.59
CA GLY A 334 0.58 2.98 -6.63
C GLY A 334 1.80 2.29 -7.24
N PHE A 335 3.01 2.58 -6.77
CA PHE A 335 4.24 2.08 -7.33
C PHE A 335 4.63 0.75 -6.65
N TYR A 336 4.81 -0.32 -7.43
CA TYR A 336 5.14 -1.66 -6.93
C TYR A 336 4.30 -2.08 -5.71
N GLY A 337 4.95 -2.47 -4.60
CA GLY A 337 4.34 -2.89 -3.34
C GLY A 337 4.16 -1.78 -2.31
N ASN A 338 4.29 -0.49 -2.69
CA ASN A 338 4.23 0.62 -1.72
C ASN A 338 2.92 0.67 -0.95
N SER A 339 1.80 0.54 -1.66
CA SER A 339 0.47 0.52 -1.03
C SER A 339 0.34 -0.64 -0.03
N ASP A 340 0.78 -1.84 -0.41
CA ASP A 340 0.71 -3.00 0.47
C ASP A 340 1.64 -2.82 1.69
N MET A 341 2.85 -2.27 1.50
CA MET A 341 3.81 -2.03 2.57
C MET A 341 3.23 -1.10 3.64
N ILE A 342 2.77 0.09 3.26
CA ILE A 342 2.28 1.06 4.25
C ILE A 342 0.96 0.65 4.88
N ILE A 343 0.03 0.09 4.11
CA ILE A 343 -1.28 -0.34 4.64
C ILE A 343 -1.11 -1.54 5.58
N ASN A 344 -0.31 -2.54 5.20
CA ASN A 344 -0.02 -3.67 6.09
C ASN A 344 0.70 -3.23 7.37
N SER A 345 1.56 -2.20 7.29
CA SER A 345 2.25 -1.63 8.45
C SER A 345 1.27 -0.96 9.41
N ILE A 346 0.31 -0.21 8.89
CA ILE A 346 -0.74 0.41 9.69
C ILE A 346 -1.69 -0.65 10.28
N ASP A 347 -2.11 -1.66 9.50
CA ASP A 347 -2.92 -2.78 9.98
C ASP A 347 -2.22 -3.52 11.14
N TRP A 348 -0.92 -3.79 10.98
CA TRP A 348 -0.13 -4.42 12.01
C TRP A 348 0.01 -3.52 13.24
N ALA A 349 0.33 -2.23 13.07
CA ALA A 349 0.41 -1.28 14.16
C ALA A 349 -0.93 -1.16 14.92
N ALA A 350 -2.05 -1.15 14.21
CA ALA A 350 -3.39 -1.16 14.77
C ALA A 350 -3.80 -2.49 15.44
N LYS A 351 -2.93 -3.51 15.42
CA LYS A 351 -3.17 -4.88 15.94
C LYS A 351 -4.27 -5.64 15.18
N GLU A 352 -4.48 -5.27 13.92
CA GLU A 352 -5.50 -5.80 13.01
C GLU A 352 -4.88 -6.73 11.95
N GLU A 353 -4.11 -7.75 12.38
CA GLU A 353 -3.40 -8.66 11.47
C GLU A 353 -4.33 -9.41 10.52
N ASN A 354 -5.60 -9.55 10.87
CA ASN A 354 -6.61 -10.16 9.99
C ASN A 354 -6.88 -9.32 8.74
N LEU A 355 -6.62 -8.02 8.78
CA LEU A 355 -6.81 -7.09 7.67
C LEU A 355 -5.59 -7.00 6.75
N ILE A 356 -4.42 -7.46 7.18
CA ILE A 356 -3.20 -7.44 6.37
C ILE A 356 -3.44 -8.17 5.05
N SER A 357 -3.07 -7.54 3.93
CA SER A 357 -3.28 -8.03 2.55
C SER A 357 -4.75 -8.19 2.12
N LEU A 358 -5.69 -7.56 2.83
CA LEU A 358 -7.09 -7.42 2.44
C LEU A 358 -7.37 -5.97 2.03
N THR A 359 -6.72 -5.50 0.99
CA THR A 359 -6.96 -4.16 0.43
C THR A 359 -7.89 -4.27 -0.76
N PRO A 360 -9.02 -3.54 -0.78
CA PRO A 360 -9.90 -3.49 -1.95
C PRO A 360 -9.13 -2.98 -3.16
N LYS A 361 -9.09 -3.74 -4.25
CA LYS A 361 -8.45 -3.29 -5.48
C LYS A 361 -9.34 -2.27 -6.16
N ASN A 362 -8.86 -1.05 -6.30
CA ASN A 362 -9.49 -0.10 -7.21
C ASN A 362 -9.40 -0.66 -8.63
N THR A 363 -10.53 -0.72 -9.33
CA THR A 363 -10.54 -1.08 -10.75
C THR A 363 -9.72 -0.05 -11.51
N VAL A 364 -8.50 -0.41 -11.86
CA VAL A 364 -7.70 0.39 -12.78
C VAL A 364 -8.43 0.33 -14.12
N ASN A 365 -9.06 1.43 -14.50
CA ASN A 365 -9.54 1.60 -15.87
C ASN A 365 -8.32 1.54 -16.79
N ARG A 366 -8.00 0.36 -17.30
CA ARG A 366 -6.99 0.20 -18.33
C ARG A 366 -7.55 0.82 -19.61
N THR A 367 -7.33 2.10 -19.78
CA THR A 367 -7.51 2.72 -21.08
C THR A 367 -6.49 2.12 -22.02
N LEU A 368 -6.97 1.40 -23.04
CA LEU A 368 -6.10 0.95 -24.12
C LEU A 368 -5.47 2.20 -24.72
N ASN A 369 -4.17 2.38 -24.52
CA ASN A 369 -3.42 3.40 -25.23
C ASN A 369 -3.57 3.11 -26.71
N GLN A 370 -4.27 3.98 -27.41
CA GLN A 370 -4.39 3.86 -28.88
C GLN A 370 -2.98 3.91 -29.48
N PRO A 371 -2.62 2.94 -30.33
CA PRO A 371 -1.34 2.99 -31.04
C PRO A 371 -1.18 4.34 -31.73
N LYS A 372 0.01 4.89 -31.70
CA LYS A 372 0.30 6.14 -32.42
C LYS A 372 -0.19 6.04 -33.86
N ALA A 373 -0.70 7.13 -34.42
CA ALA A 373 -1.31 7.14 -35.75
C ALA A 373 -0.43 6.50 -36.84
N TYR A 374 0.89 6.67 -36.78
CA TYR A 374 1.82 6.03 -37.71
C TYR A 374 1.86 4.48 -37.55
N THR A 375 1.78 3.97 -36.33
CA THR A 375 1.76 2.51 -36.06
C THR A 375 0.48 1.88 -36.58
N MET A 376 -0.65 2.58 -36.40
CA MET A 376 -1.94 2.18 -36.97
C MET A 376 -1.87 2.18 -38.51
N GLY A 377 -1.24 3.20 -39.11
CA GLY A 377 -0.99 3.26 -40.58
C GLY A 377 -0.15 2.08 -41.07
N LEU A 378 0.91 1.69 -40.37
CA LEU A 378 1.73 0.54 -40.75
C LEU A 378 0.96 -0.80 -40.63
N ILE A 379 0.14 -0.96 -39.61
CA ILE A 379 -0.71 -2.15 -39.45
C ILE A 379 -1.73 -2.24 -40.61
N LEU A 380 -2.38 -1.13 -40.93
CA LEU A 380 -3.33 -1.05 -42.06
C LEU A 380 -2.65 -1.31 -43.40
N LEU A 381 -1.49 -0.72 -43.64
CA LEU A 381 -0.71 -0.97 -44.87
C LEU A 381 -0.31 -2.45 -44.96
N GLY A 382 0.18 -3.02 -43.89
CA GLY A 382 0.58 -4.42 -43.83
C GLY A 382 -0.60 -5.38 -44.11
N SER A 383 -1.72 -5.15 -43.46
CA SER A 383 -2.90 -6.03 -43.55
C SER A 383 -3.71 -5.83 -44.86
N LEU A 384 -3.87 -4.62 -45.34
CA LEU A 384 -4.74 -4.33 -46.51
C LEU A 384 -3.98 -4.32 -47.83
N VAL A 385 -2.68 -4.08 -47.83
CA VAL A 385 -1.90 -3.95 -49.06
C VAL A 385 -0.83 -5.03 -49.19
N VAL A 386 0.05 -5.17 -48.18
CA VAL A 386 1.20 -6.07 -48.29
C VAL A 386 0.76 -7.53 -48.29
N LEU A 387 -0.08 -7.97 -47.36
CA LEU A 387 -0.56 -9.36 -47.30
C LEU A 387 -1.36 -9.78 -48.50
N PRO A 388 -2.39 -9.02 -48.98
CA PRO A 388 -3.10 -9.36 -50.18
C PRO A 388 -2.20 -9.30 -51.44
N GLY A 389 -1.29 -8.31 -51.49
CA GLY A 389 -0.32 -8.19 -52.59
C GLY A 389 0.61 -9.43 -52.70
N MET A 390 1.11 -9.93 -51.59
CA MET A 390 1.91 -11.16 -51.60
C MET A 390 1.12 -12.36 -52.09
N VAL A 391 -0.14 -12.50 -51.73
CA VAL A 391 -1.02 -13.58 -52.16
C VAL A 391 -1.26 -13.49 -53.67
N LEU A 392 -1.52 -12.26 -54.20
CA LEU A 392 -1.66 -12.04 -55.63
C LEU A 392 -0.38 -12.39 -56.44
N VAL A 393 0.77 -11.93 -55.98
CA VAL A 393 2.08 -12.23 -56.60
C VAL A 393 2.33 -13.72 -56.62
N ALA A 394 2.09 -14.42 -55.48
CA ALA A 394 2.23 -15.87 -55.42
C ALA A 394 1.23 -16.59 -56.35
N GLY A 395 0.00 -16.12 -56.45
CA GLY A 395 -1.04 -16.64 -57.33
C GLY A 395 -0.67 -16.50 -58.80
N VAL A 396 -0.22 -15.30 -59.20
CA VAL A 396 0.25 -15.03 -60.58
C VAL A 396 1.49 -15.81 -60.91
N GLY A 397 2.46 -15.88 -60.00
CA GLY A 397 3.68 -16.70 -60.15
C GLY A 397 3.38 -18.20 -60.37
N SER A 398 2.46 -18.73 -59.57
CA SER A 398 1.98 -20.12 -59.71
C SER A 398 1.26 -20.36 -61.04
N TRP A 399 0.43 -19.38 -61.46
CA TRP A 399 -0.28 -19.47 -62.74
C TRP A 399 0.66 -19.43 -63.95
N LEU A 400 1.63 -18.49 -63.96
CA LEU A 400 2.65 -18.40 -64.98
C LEU A 400 3.56 -19.64 -65.05
N GLY A 401 3.92 -20.19 -63.88
CA GLY A 401 4.69 -21.48 -63.80
C GLY A 401 3.96 -22.64 -64.44
N ARG A 402 2.67 -22.79 -64.20
CA ARG A 402 1.84 -23.86 -64.82
C ARG A 402 1.67 -23.67 -66.35
N ARG A 403 1.57 -22.43 -66.82
CA ARG A 403 1.43 -22.11 -68.25
C ARG A 403 2.68 -22.34 -69.05
N ARG A 404 3.88 -22.42 -68.42
CA ARG A 404 5.16 -22.73 -69.06
C ARG A 404 5.48 -24.23 -69.11
N GLN A 405 4.72 -25.02 -68.43
CA GLN A 405 4.90 -26.48 -68.38
C GLN A 405 3.84 -27.26 -69.19
N GLY A 406 2.89 -26.61 -69.80
CA GLY A 406 1.93 -27.10 -70.82
C GLY A 406 2.25 -26.47 -72.19
#